data_bfc205e62cdf68e81e81b06fe351d9a2
#
_entry.id   bfc205e62cdf68e81e81b06fe351d9a2
#
_cell.length_a   1.000
_cell.length_b   1.000
_cell.length_c   1.000
_cell.angle_alpha   90.00
_cell.angle_beta   90.00
_cell.angle_gamma   90.00
#
_symmetry.space_group_name_H-M   'P 1'
#
loop_
_entity.id
_entity.type
_entity.pdbx_description
1 polymer ?
#
loop_
_entity_poly.entity_id
_entity_poly.type
_entity_poly.pdbx_seq_one_letter_code
_entity_poly.pdbx_strand_id
1 'polypeptide(L)'
;KYGDYPWDESGASWRYALDRRQGSWTLPHNTVNMPANVTGSYLEGYPGGGNWYSEYDGVSLESEQAFELNSDVDIDINVTKAVELFNTGSITNNGFILKFSEDLEFNVTSSVRHKFYSADTNTIYPPTLDIKWDDSEYVTGSLNILGTDIAEIDLTNNKGEYPDVGKQRFRLHARPKYPVRTFTTSSVYKTNYGLPQESYWGLRDEFTEEMVIPFDDEFTKISCDSKGSYFDIYMDGLQPERYYRVLVKSVIDGTTAVINKDNVFKVVRNG
;
A
#
# COMPACT_ATOMS: atom_id res chain seq x y z
N LYS A 1 -5.66 -9.72 -26.73
CA LYS A 1 -7.08 -9.47 -27.07
C LYS A 1 -7.40 -10.32 -28.27
N TYR A 2 -7.95 -11.47 -28.07
CA TYR A 2 -8.57 -12.24 -29.14
C TYR A 2 -9.92 -11.59 -29.41
N GLY A 3 -10.08 -11.06 -30.62
CA GLY A 3 -11.18 -10.24 -31.04
C GLY A 3 -12.55 -10.74 -30.63
N ASP A 4 -13.53 -10.01 -30.82
CA ASP A 4 -15.00 -10.09 -30.67
C ASP A 4 -15.73 -11.35 -30.11
N TYR A 5 -15.00 -12.33 -29.56
CA TYR A 5 -15.60 -13.44 -28.86
C TYR A 5 -15.70 -13.12 -27.36
N PRO A 6 -16.88 -13.21 -26.76
CA PRO A 6 -17.01 -13.08 -25.32
C PRO A 6 -16.14 -14.15 -24.65
N TRP A 7 -15.21 -13.70 -23.83
CA TRP A 7 -14.40 -14.59 -23.03
C TRP A 7 -15.29 -15.26 -21.98
N ASP A 8 -15.28 -16.59 -21.96
CA ASP A 8 -16.03 -17.38 -21.00
C ASP A 8 -15.03 -18.17 -20.14
N GLU A 9 -15.04 -17.91 -18.83
CA GLU A 9 -14.16 -18.55 -17.86
C GLU A 9 -14.28 -20.07 -17.90
N SER A 10 -15.46 -20.60 -18.23
CA SER A 10 -15.71 -22.04 -18.33
C SER A 10 -15.00 -22.68 -19.53
N GLY A 11 -14.61 -21.89 -20.51
CA GLY A 11 -14.02 -22.36 -21.75
C GLY A 11 -12.51 -22.46 -21.77
N ALA A 12 -11.83 -21.74 -20.89
CA ALA A 12 -10.37 -21.75 -20.81
C ALA A 12 -9.85 -23.06 -20.19
N SER A 13 -8.78 -23.57 -20.74
CA SER A 13 -8.08 -24.73 -20.21
C SER A 13 -6.56 -24.53 -20.29
N TRP A 14 -5.80 -25.39 -19.64
CA TRP A 14 -4.35 -25.37 -19.77
C TRP A 14 -3.85 -25.33 -21.21
N ARG A 15 -4.51 -26.06 -22.09
CA ARG A 15 -4.12 -26.19 -23.47
C ARG A 15 -4.71 -25.15 -24.42
N TYR A 16 -5.91 -24.66 -24.13
CA TYR A 16 -6.67 -23.80 -25.02
C TYR A 16 -7.16 -22.54 -24.31
N ALA A 17 -7.01 -21.41 -24.99
CA ALA A 17 -7.49 -20.12 -24.51
C ALA A 17 -9.01 -19.97 -24.60
N LEU A 18 -9.64 -20.71 -25.52
CA LEU A 18 -11.07 -20.66 -25.78
C LEU A 18 -11.70 -22.04 -25.67
N ASP A 19 -13.02 -22.08 -25.42
CA ASP A 19 -13.78 -23.32 -25.37
C ASP A 19 -13.71 -24.10 -26.70
N ARG A 20 -14.03 -25.40 -26.60
CA ARG A 20 -14.08 -26.33 -27.72
C ARG A 20 -12.78 -26.52 -28.50
N ARG A 21 -11.67 -26.40 -27.81
CA ARG A 21 -10.33 -26.62 -28.37
C ARG A 21 -9.99 -25.62 -29.48
N GLN A 22 -10.52 -24.41 -29.40
CA GLN A 22 -10.20 -23.31 -30.29
C GLN A 22 -9.20 -22.35 -29.65
N GLY A 23 -8.36 -21.74 -30.47
CA GLY A 23 -7.41 -20.74 -30.03
C GLY A 23 -6.34 -21.28 -29.09
N SER A 24 -5.28 -21.84 -29.62
CA SER A 24 -4.08 -22.14 -28.83
C SER A 24 -3.55 -20.87 -28.16
N TRP A 25 -3.03 -20.99 -26.94
CA TRP A 25 -2.29 -19.91 -26.32
C TRP A 25 -1.14 -19.49 -27.23
N THR A 26 -0.98 -18.19 -27.43
CA THR A 26 0.18 -17.67 -28.17
C THR A 26 1.42 -17.79 -27.31
N LEU A 27 2.54 -18.16 -27.93
CA LEU A 27 3.83 -18.15 -27.26
C LEU A 27 4.24 -16.71 -26.95
N PRO A 28 4.81 -16.45 -25.79
CA PRO A 28 5.35 -15.14 -25.44
C PRO A 28 6.66 -14.87 -26.15
N HIS A 29 7.04 -13.61 -26.08
CA HIS A 29 8.40 -13.22 -26.43
C HIS A 29 9.45 -13.78 -25.45
N ASN A 30 9.07 -14.01 -24.20
CA ASN A 30 9.90 -14.67 -23.22
C ASN A 30 9.27 -16.03 -22.92
N THR A 31 9.96 -17.06 -23.30
CA THR A 31 9.56 -18.43 -23.03
C THR A 31 9.42 -18.63 -21.54
N VAL A 32 8.23 -18.98 -21.11
CA VAL A 32 8.07 -19.65 -19.84
C VAL A 32 8.87 -20.93 -19.96
N ASN A 33 9.98 -21.02 -19.22
CA ASN A 33 10.72 -22.24 -19.13
C ASN A 33 9.84 -23.24 -18.39
N MET A 34 9.21 -24.12 -19.16
CA MET A 34 8.67 -25.31 -18.54
C MET A 34 9.81 -26.05 -17.86
N PRO A 35 9.69 -26.45 -16.59
CA PRO A 35 10.72 -27.23 -15.93
C PRO A 35 11.02 -28.47 -16.77
N ALA A 36 12.29 -28.74 -16.97
CA ALA A 36 12.76 -29.85 -17.80
C ALA A 36 12.32 -31.24 -17.30
N ASN A 37 11.74 -31.30 -16.10
CA ASN A 37 11.25 -32.51 -15.44
C ASN A 37 9.74 -32.75 -15.59
N VAL A 38 9.01 -31.85 -16.25
CA VAL A 38 7.61 -32.07 -16.55
C VAL A 38 7.50 -32.98 -17.77
N THR A 39 7.62 -34.27 -17.54
CA THR A 39 7.44 -35.33 -18.55
C THR A 39 6.01 -35.84 -18.50
N GLY A 40 5.18 -35.33 -19.35
CA GLY A 40 3.83 -35.84 -19.56
C GLY A 40 3.42 -35.68 -21.00
N SER A 41 2.83 -36.69 -21.60
CA SER A 41 2.47 -36.74 -23.01
C SER A 41 1.50 -35.65 -23.48
N TYR A 42 0.91 -34.86 -22.57
CA TYR A 42 0.06 -33.73 -22.92
C TYR A 42 0.74 -32.37 -22.77
N LEU A 43 1.98 -32.33 -22.27
CA LEU A 43 2.71 -31.08 -22.06
C LEU A 43 3.84 -30.92 -23.06
N GLU A 44 4.31 -32.01 -23.67
CA GLU A 44 5.35 -31.97 -24.70
C GLU A 44 4.88 -31.20 -25.93
N GLY A 45 5.51 -30.06 -26.19
CA GLY A 45 5.33 -29.26 -27.40
C GLY A 45 4.11 -28.32 -27.40
N TYR A 46 3.38 -28.19 -26.29
CA TYR A 46 2.26 -27.24 -26.18
C TYR A 46 2.46 -26.32 -24.99
N PRO A 47 2.70 -25.02 -25.23
CA PRO A 47 2.63 -24.06 -24.17
C PRO A 47 1.18 -24.02 -23.67
N GLY A 48 1.01 -24.26 -22.38
CA GLY A 48 -0.30 -24.23 -21.74
C GLY A 48 -0.34 -23.12 -20.69
N GLY A 49 -1.57 -22.81 -20.21
CA GLY A 49 -1.78 -21.82 -19.15
C GLY A 49 -1.57 -20.37 -19.56
N GLY A 50 -1.25 -20.09 -20.81
CA GLY A 50 -1.01 -18.74 -21.32
C GLY A 50 0.44 -18.28 -21.14
N ASN A 51 0.61 -16.99 -21.21
CA ASN A 51 1.88 -16.30 -21.19
C ASN A 51 1.95 -15.32 -20.04
N TRP A 52 3.06 -15.34 -19.32
CA TRP A 52 3.37 -14.33 -18.33
C TRP A 52 4.84 -13.89 -18.39
N TYR A 53 5.13 -12.74 -17.88
CA TYR A 53 6.49 -12.27 -17.69
C TYR A 53 6.98 -12.73 -16.33
N SER A 54 8.02 -13.54 -16.28
CA SER A 54 8.77 -13.87 -15.06
C SER A 54 9.88 -12.85 -14.80
N GLU A 55 10.39 -12.25 -15.87
CA GLU A 55 11.42 -11.22 -15.84
C GLU A 55 11.25 -10.21 -16.97
N TYR A 56 11.83 -9.05 -16.82
CA TYR A 56 11.97 -8.03 -17.84
C TYR A 56 13.30 -7.33 -17.70
N ASP A 57 14.09 -7.32 -18.78
CA ASP A 57 15.44 -6.71 -18.82
C ASP A 57 16.37 -7.14 -17.66
N GLY A 58 16.35 -8.46 -17.35
CA GLY A 58 17.14 -9.06 -16.28
C GLY A 58 16.63 -8.78 -14.85
N VAL A 59 15.45 -8.19 -14.70
CA VAL A 59 14.81 -7.95 -13.42
C VAL A 59 13.64 -8.90 -13.23
N SER A 60 13.65 -9.68 -12.15
CA SER A 60 12.53 -10.55 -11.79
C SER A 60 11.27 -9.76 -11.52
N LEU A 61 10.14 -10.23 -12.04
CA LEU A 61 8.80 -9.73 -11.77
C LEU A 61 7.99 -10.69 -10.89
N GLU A 62 8.60 -11.79 -10.50
CA GLU A 62 7.98 -12.75 -9.60
C GLU A 62 8.17 -12.32 -8.14
N SER A 63 7.10 -12.37 -7.38
CA SER A 63 7.10 -12.21 -5.92
C SER A 63 6.49 -13.46 -5.30
N GLU A 64 7.08 -13.93 -4.22
CA GLU A 64 6.71 -15.19 -3.58
C GLU A 64 6.33 -14.96 -2.12
N GLN A 65 5.27 -15.61 -1.67
CA GLN A 65 4.86 -15.62 -0.28
C GLN A 65 4.57 -17.06 0.14
N ALA A 66 5.19 -17.50 1.23
CA ALA A 66 4.95 -18.81 1.80
C ALA A 66 3.74 -18.77 2.74
N PHE A 67 2.88 -19.78 2.64
CA PHE A 67 1.75 -19.99 3.54
C PHE A 67 1.96 -21.26 4.36
N GLU A 68 1.79 -21.15 5.65
CA GLU A 68 1.76 -22.31 6.53
C GLU A 68 0.34 -22.88 6.65
N LEU A 69 0.24 -24.18 6.91
CA LEU A 69 -1.03 -24.81 7.18
C LEU A 69 -1.68 -24.19 8.43
N ASN A 70 -2.90 -23.69 8.30
CA ASN A 70 -3.65 -22.96 9.33
C ASN A 70 -3.15 -21.54 9.63
N SER A 71 -2.42 -20.91 8.73
CA SER A 71 -2.19 -19.47 8.83
C SER A 71 -3.35 -18.71 8.20
N ASP A 72 -3.87 -17.71 8.90
CA ASP A 72 -4.88 -16.76 8.40
C ASP A 72 -4.20 -15.52 7.77
N VAL A 73 -3.13 -15.73 7.02
CA VAL A 73 -2.36 -14.64 6.43
C VAL A 73 -2.89 -14.33 5.03
N ASP A 74 -3.25 -13.08 4.81
CA ASP A 74 -3.60 -12.57 3.48
C ASP A 74 -2.36 -12.49 2.57
N ILE A 75 -2.60 -12.43 1.26
CA ILE A 75 -1.53 -12.14 0.31
C ILE A 75 -1.10 -10.69 0.47
N ASP A 76 0.17 -10.48 0.79
CA ASP A 76 0.82 -9.16 0.80
C ASP A 76 2.16 -9.26 0.10
N ILE A 77 2.19 -8.93 -1.20
CA ILE A 77 3.35 -9.07 -2.06
C ILE A 77 3.69 -7.77 -2.77
N ASN A 78 4.98 -7.50 -2.91
CA ASN A 78 5.47 -6.33 -3.61
C ASN A 78 5.42 -6.54 -5.13
N VAL A 79 4.57 -5.77 -5.81
CA VAL A 79 4.42 -5.78 -7.28
C VAL A 79 4.89 -4.49 -7.93
N THR A 80 5.62 -3.65 -7.21
CA THR A 80 6.05 -2.31 -7.65
C THR A 80 6.69 -2.35 -9.02
N LYS A 81 7.61 -3.27 -9.26
CA LYS A 81 8.34 -3.35 -10.53
C LYS A 81 7.44 -3.64 -11.73
N ALA A 82 6.49 -4.54 -11.56
CA ALA A 82 5.51 -4.82 -12.62
C ALA A 82 4.62 -3.60 -12.89
N VAL A 83 4.16 -2.89 -11.85
CA VAL A 83 3.33 -1.69 -11.98
C VAL A 83 4.10 -0.54 -12.64
N GLU A 84 5.38 -0.35 -12.33
CA GLU A 84 6.25 0.62 -13.01
C GLU A 84 6.33 0.35 -14.51
N LEU A 85 6.52 -0.92 -14.91
CA LEU A 85 6.59 -1.32 -16.31
C LEU A 85 5.25 -1.18 -17.03
N PHE A 86 4.13 -1.40 -16.35
CA PHE A 86 2.80 -1.09 -16.87
C PHE A 86 2.62 0.41 -17.10
N ASN A 87 3.04 1.23 -16.13
CA ASN A 87 2.91 2.68 -16.21
C ASN A 87 3.79 3.29 -17.32
N THR A 88 4.99 2.78 -17.51
CA THR A 88 5.89 3.21 -18.58
C THR A 88 5.48 2.68 -19.98
N GLY A 89 4.57 1.73 -20.04
CA GLY A 89 4.16 1.07 -21.27
C GLY A 89 5.20 0.07 -21.81
N SER A 90 6.22 -0.28 -21.00
CA SER A 90 7.24 -1.26 -21.37
C SER A 90 6.65 -2.65 -21.53
N ILE A 91 5.66 -2.99 -20.71
CA ILE A 91 4.85 -4.20 -20.85
C ILE A 91 3.36 -3.84 -20.81
N THR A 92 2.55 -4.62 -21.53
CA THR A 92 1.10 -4.42 -21.51
C THR A 92 0.52 -4.90 -20.18
N ASN A 93 -0.31 -4.08 -19.55
CA ASN A 93 -1.04 -4.49 -18.34
C ASN A 93 -2.16 -5.48 -18.71
N ASN A 94 -1.89 -6.74 -18.49
CA ASN A 94 -2.86 -7.84 -18.59
C ASN A 94 -3.25 -8.41 -17.22
N GLY A 95 -2.88 -7.72 -16.13
CA GLY A 95 -3.11 -8.14 -14.76
C GLY A 95 -1.99 -9.01 -14.20
N PHE A 96 -2.29 -9.69 -13.10
CA PHE A 96 -1.37 -10.56 -12.37
C PHE A 96 -1.87 -11.99 -12.43
N ILE A 97 -0.95 -12.94 -12.41
CA ILE A 97 -1.24 -14.36 -12.28
C ILE A 97 -0.80 -14.85 -10.89
N LEU A 98 -1.67 -15.57 -10.21
CA LEU A 98 -1.33 -16.31 -9.00
C LEU A 98 -1.12 -17.77 -9.37
N LYS A 99 0.04 -18.30 -9.02
CA LYS A 99 0.40 -19.70 -9.26
C LYS A 99 1.13 -20.29 -8.06
N PHE A 100 1.17 -21.58 -7.95
CA PHE A 100 2.07 -22.24 -7.02
C PHE A 100 3.53 -22.13 -7.49
N SER A 101 4.46 -22.43 -6.59
CA SER A 101 5.86 -22.69 -7.00
C SER A 101 5.90 -23.82 -8.02
N GLU A 102 6.89 -23.80 -8.90
CA GLU A 102 7.00 -24.80 -9.98
C GLU A 102 6.98 -26.26 -9.44
N ASP A 103 7.62 -26.47 -8.30
CA ASP A 103 7.64 -27.80 -7.67
C ASP A 103 6.26 -28.31 -7.23
N LEU A 104 5.37 -27.40 -6.84
CA LEU A 104 4.02 -27.75 -6.41
C LEU A 104 3.03 -27.77 -7.58
N GLU A 105 3.14 -26.84 -8.51
CA GLU A 105 2.22 -26.70 -9.63
C GLU A 105 2.27 -27.92 -10.57
N PHE A 106 3.45 -28.42 -10.82
CA PHE A 106 3.67 -29.58 -11.68
C PHE A 106 3.75 -30.90 -10.92
N ASN A 107 3.52 -30.89 -9.62
CA ASN A 107 3.53 -32.11 -8.81
C ASN A 107 2.18 -32.81 -8.88
N VAL A 108 2.07 -33.86 -9.71
CA VAL A 108 0.84 -34.62 -9.91
C VAL A 108 0.33 -35.35 -8.67
N THR A 109 1.13 -35.46 -7.62
CA THR A 109 0.73 -36.07 -6.35
C THR A 109 0.26 -35.04 -5.32
N SER A 110 0.47 -33.74 -5.59
CA SER A 110 0.03 -32.67 -4.72
C SER A 110 -1.48 -32.42 -4.88
N SER A 111 -2.18 -32.31 -3.75
CA SER A 111 -3.60 -31.94 -3.70
C SER A 111 -3.84 -30.60 -2.99
N VAL A 112 -2.79 -29.78 -2.91
CA VAL A 112 -2.88 -28.45 -2.26
C VAL A 112 -3.82 -27.55 -3.06
N ARG A 113 -4.68 -26.82 -2.34
CA ARG A 113 -5.61 -25.85 -2.91
C ARG A 113 -5.66 -24.60 -2.05
N HIS A 114 -5.49 -23.46 -2.66
CA HIS A 114 -5.78 -22.17 -2.05
C HIS A 114 -7.05 -21.58 -2.66
N LYS A 115 -7.81 -20.84 -1.85
CA LYS A 115 -9.00 -20.13 -2.29
C LYS A 115 -8.86 -18.67 -1.91
N PHE A 116 -9.11 -17.83 -2.87
CA PHE A 116 -9.07 -16.37 -2.69
C PHE A 116 -10.42 -15.78 -3.08
N TYR A 117 -10.74 -14.63 -2.50
CA TYR A 117 -11.88 -13.85 -2.94
C TYR A 117 -11.53 -13.14 -4.26
N SER A 118 -12.47 -13.08 -5.18
CA SER A 118 -12.34 -12.30 -6.41
C SER A 118 -12.98 -10.93 -6.27
N ALA A 119 -12.72 -10.03 -7.20
CA ALA A 119 -13.37 -8.71 -7.25
C ALA A 119 -14.90 -8.81 -7.40
N ASP A 120 -15.39 -9.90 -7.99
CA ASP A 120 -16.84 -10.14 -8.23
C ASP A 120 -17.56 -10.76 -7.03
N THR A 121 -16.84 -11.05 -5.96
CA THR A 121 -17.48 -11.56 -4.74
C THR A 121 -18.16 -10.40 -4.02
N ASN A 122 -19.38 -10.63 -3.53
CA ASN A 122 -20.11 -9.69 -2.67
C ASN A 122 -19.55 -9.69 -1.23
N THR A 123 -18.25 -9.79 -1.08
CA THR A 123 -17.56 -9.78 0.22
C THR A 123 -16.87 -8.46 0.44
N ILE A 124 -16.51 -8.19 1.69
CA ILE A 124 -15.74 -7.00 2.09
C ILE A 124 -14.24 -7.16 1.84
N TYR A 125 -13.79 -8.26 1.27
CA TYR A 125 -12.39 -8.61 1.05
C TYR A 125 -12.04 -8.78 -0.45
N PRO A 126 -12.29 -7.77 -1.31
CA PRO A 126 -11.80 -7.82 -2.68
C PRO A 126 -10.27 -7.73 -2.71
N PRO A 127 -9.62 -8.23 -3.76
CA PRO A 127 -8.21 -7.93 -3.99
C PRO A 127 -7.99 -6.42 -4.11
N THR A 128 -6.98 -5.90 -3.42
CA THR A 128 -6.61 -4.48 -3.44
C THR A 128 -5.19 -4.31 -3.96
N LEU A 129 -4.92 -3.18 -4.58
CA LEU A 129 -3.58 -2.73 -4.92
C LEU A 129 -3.26 -1.50 -4.07
N ASP A 130 -2.38 -1.67 -3.10
CA ASP A 130 -1.94 -0.57 -2.26
C ASP A 130 -0.78 0.16 -2.94
N ILE A 131 -0.94 1.47 -3.14
CA ILE A 131 0.10 2.32 -3.72
C ILE A 131 0.69 3.17 -2.61
N LYS A 132 1.97 2.99 -2.36
CA LYS A 132 2.73 3.71 -1.34
C LYS A 132 3.85 4.49 -2.01
N TRP A 133 4.08 5.73 -1.58
CA TRP A 133 5.15 6.57 -2.10
C TRP A 133 5.65 7.54 -1.03
N ASP A 134 6.93 7.92 -1.09
CA ASP A 134 7.51 8.95 -0.23
C ASP A 134 7.46 10.30 -0.96
N ASP A 135 6.64 11.22 -0.49
CA ASP A 135 6.57 12.61 -0.94
C ASP A 135 6.98 13.58 0.18
N SER A 136 7.66 13.08 1.20
CA SER A 136 8.08 13.88 2.33
C SER A 136 9.20 14.85 1.96
N GLU A 137 9.05 16.08 2.42
CA GLU A 137 10.07 17.13 2.32
C GLU A 137 10.47 17.58 3.71
N TYR A 138 11.77 17.68 3.99
CA TYR A 138 12.25 18.10 5.29
C TYR A 138 13.18 19.31 5.18
N VAL A 139 12.59 20.51 5.28
CA VAL A 139 13.30 21.79 5.20
C VAL A 139 12.87 22.68 6.37
N THR A 140 13.57 22.58 7.48
CA THR A 140 13.18 23.25 8.73
C THR A 140 13.38 24.79 8.72
N GLY A 141 14.21 25.30 7.83
CA GLY A 141 14.55 26.72 7.80
C GLY A 141 15.19 27.19 9.11
N SER A 142 14.53 28.13 9.79
CA SER A 142 14.97 28.67 11.09
C SER A 142 14.20 28.07 12.29
N LEU A 143 13.40 27.03 12.09
CA LEU A 143 12.67 26.39 13.18
C LEU A 143 13.62 25.63 14.10
N ASN A 144 13.39 25.76 15.39
CA ASN A 144 14.01 24.87 16.36
C ASN A 144 13.35 23.50 16.28
N ILE A 145 14.15 22.45 16.35
CA ILE A 145 13.66 21.08 16.40
C ILE A 145 13.30 20.71 17.84
N LEU A 146 12.22 19.97 17.98
CA LEU A 146 11.77 19.48 19.28
C LEU A 146 12.79 18.47 19.83
N GLY A 147 13.38 18.78 20.99
CA GLY A 147 14.43 17.99 21.62
C GLY A 147 13.98 17.33 22.93
N THR A 148 12.69 17.11 23.14
CA THR A 148 12.15 16.44 24.30
C THR A 148 10.95 15.58 23.94
N ASP A 149 10.89 14.37 24.49
CA ASP A 149 9.77 13.42 24.36
C ASP A 149 8.53 13.86 25.14
N ILE A 150 8.72 14.72 26.15
CA ILE A 150 7.61 15.34 26.90
C ILE A 150 7.07 16.52 26.09
N ALA A 151 6.27 16.24 25.11
CA ALA A 151 5.80 17.18 24.11
C ALA A 151 4.29 17.26 24.01
N GLU A 152 3.82 18.38 23.50
CA GLU A 152 2.44 18.61 23.07
C GLU A 152 2.44 18.78 21.56
N ILE A 153 1.69 17.95 20.83
CA ILE A 153 1.55 18.02 19.39
C ILE A 153 0.06 18.07 19.06
N ASP A 154 -0.37 19.14 18.46
CA ASP A 154 -1.76 19.41 18.14
C ASP A 154 -1.92 19.69 16.64
N LEU A 155 -3.06 19.34 16.05
CA LEU A 155 -3.42 19.76 14.70
C LEU A 155 -3.75 21.24 14.68
N THR A 156 -3.04 21.98 13.83
CA THR A 156 -3.32 23.42 13.65
C THR A 156 -4.51 23.58 12.70
N ASN A 157 -5.49 24.39 13.13
CA ASN A 157 -6.66 24.72 12.31
C ASN A 157 -7.46 23.50 11.84
N ASN A 158 -7.58 22.49 12.71
CA ASN A 158 -8.47 21.38 12.45
C ASN A 158 -9.91 21.87 12.26
N LYS A 159 -10.47 21.66 11.07
CA LYS A 159 -11.85 22.07 10.75
C LYS A 159 -12.90 21.14 11.35
N GLY A 160 -12.46 19.96 11.83
CA GLY A 160 -13.34 18.92 12.35
C GLY A 160 -14.03 18.09 11.27
N GLU A 161 -14.34 18.64 10.11
CA GLU A 161 -14.98 17.95 9.00
C GLU A 161 -14.26 18.24 7.68
N TYR A 162 -14.07 17.21 6.85
CA TYR A 162 -13.41 17.28 5.55
C TYR A 162 -14.16 16.44 4.53
N PRO A 163 -14.27 16.90 3.26
CA PRO A 163 -14.93 16.13 2.21
C PRO A 163 -14.12 14.86 1.88
N ASP A 164 -14.80 13.82 1.40
CA ASP A 164 -14.24 12.54 0.97
C ASP A 164 -13.52 12.59 -0.39
N VAL A 165 -13.06 13.77 -0.80
CA VAL A 165 -12.39 13.97 -2.08
C VAL A 165 -11.15 14.85 -1.93
N GLY A 166 -10.12 14.54 -2.71
CA GLY A 166 -8.93 15.34 -2.87
C GLY A 166 -7.93 15.23 -1.72
N LYS A 167 -6.88 16.02 -1.82
CA LYS A 167 -5.75 16.04 -0.90
C LYS A 167 -5.94 17.13 0.16
N GLN A 168 -5.83 16.75 1.45
CA GLN A 168 -5.91 17.69 2.57
C GLN A 168 -4.58 17.72 3.32
N ARG A 169 -4.06 18.94 3.54
CA ARG A 169 -2.85 19.17 4.33
C ARG A 169 -3.19 19.42 5.78
N PHE A 170 -2.61 18.62 6.65
CA PHE A 170 -2.66 18.77 8.09
C PHE A 170 -1.35 19.34 8.61
N ARG A 171 -1.43 20.43 9.36
CA ARG A 171 -0.27 21.04 10.00
C ARG A 171 -0.27 20.76 11.48
N LEU A 172 0.92 20.53 12.00
CA LEU A 172 1.16 20.26 13.39
C LEU A 172 1.74 21.49 14.09
N HIS A 173 1.27 21.73 15.29
CA HIS A 173 1.90 22.63 16.25
C HIS A 173 2.57 21.77 17.32
N ALA A 174 3.89 21.76 17.32
CA ALA A 174 4.69 20.98 18.26
C ALA A 174 5.41 21.91 19.22
N ARG A 175 5.41 21.58 20.51
CA ARG A 175 6.11 22.31 21.55
C ARG A 175 6.45 21.41 22.73
N PRO A 176 7.46 21.75 23.55
CA PRO A 176 7.63 21.12 24.84
C PRO A 176 6.38 21.31 25.70
N LYS A 177 5.99 20.29 26.45
CA LYS A 177 4.86 20.37 27.39
C LYS A 177 5.10 21.40 28.47
N TYR A 178 6.35 21.50 28.94
CA TYR A 178 6.80 22.42 29.95
C TYR A 178 7.90 23.33 29.41
N PRO A 179 7.57 24.34 28.58
CA PRO A 179 8.55 25.22 27.99
C PRO A 179 9.22 26.09 29.08
N VAL A 180 10.50 26.37 28.88
CA VAL A 180 11.24 27.32 29.76
C VAL A 180 10.61 28.70 29.64
N ARG A 181 10.24 29.28 30.76
CA ARG A 181 9.67 30.64 30.79
C ARG A 181 10.74 31.67 30.41
N THR A 182 10.40 32.51 29.48
CA THR A 182 11.24 33.67 29.08
C THR A 182 10.50 34.94 29.41
N PHE A 183 11.28 36.00 29.72
CA PHE A 183 10.72 37.34 29.98
C PHE A 183 10.48 38.10 28.67
N THR A 184 9.78 37.48 27.72
CA THR A 184 9.41 38.08 26.45
C THR A 184 7.93 38.46 26.45
N THR A 185 7.57 39.39 25.59
CA THR A 185 6.15 39.83 25.43
C THR A 185 5.28 38.80 24.73
N SER A 186 5.88 37.81 24.04
CA SER A 186 5.16 36.71 23.39
C SER A 186 5.05 35.49 24.28
N SER A 187 3.94 34.80 24.18
CA SER A 187 3.73 33.56 24.94
C SER A 187 4.62 32.44 24.39
N VAL A 188 5.43 31.84 25.24
CA VAL A 188 6.29 30.68 24.90
C VAL A 188 5.47 29.46 24.38
N TYR A 189 4.20 29.38 24.74
CA TYR A 189 3.31 28.32 24.28
C TYR A 189 2.88 28.48 22.80
N LYS A 190 3.09 29.64 22.20
CA LYS A 190 2.80 29.90 20.79
C LYS A 190 3.98 29.56 19.86
N THR A 191 5.15 29.29 20.44
CA THR A 191 6.33 28.93 19.67
C THR A 191 6.13 27.53 19.10
N ASN A 192 6.23 27.42 17.78
CA ASN A 192 6.17 26.14 17.08
C ASN A 192 7.57 25.58 16.89
N TYR A 193 7.72 24.27 17.04
CA TYR A 193 8.93 23.52 16.80
C TYR A 193 8.73 22.58 15.62
N GLY A 194 9.78 22.35 14.83
CA GLY A 194 9.80 21.25 13.89
C GLY A 194 9.92 19.92 14.64
N LEU A 195 9.26 18.90 14.16
CA LEU A 195 9.49 17.53 14.64
C LEU A 195 10.83 17.02 14.08
N PRO A 196 11.50 16.09 14.75
CA PRO A 196 12.65 15.38 14.19
C PRO A 196 12.32 14.71 12.85
N GLN A 197 13.33 14.47 12.02
CA GLN A 197 13.15 13.85 10.71
C GLN A 197 12.55 12.44 10.80
N GLU A 198 12.86 11.71 11.88
CA GLU A 198 12.28 10.40 12.19
C GLU A 198 10.91 10.57 12.88
N SER A 199 9.99 11.23 12.20
CA SER A 199 8.62 11.43 12.67
C SER A 199 7.64 10.98 11.63
N TYR A 200 6.63 10.26 12.10
CA TYR A 200 5.65 9.57 11.26
C TYR A 200 4.24 9.85 11.74
N TRP A 201 3.31 9.89 10.83
CA TRP A 201 1.90 10.01 11.17
C TRP A 201 1.19 8.68 10.94
N GLY A 202 0.12 8.46 11.66
CA GLY A 202 -0.75 7.31 11.46
C GLY A 202 -2.20 7.72 11.63
N LEU A 203 -3.10 6.97 11.04
CA LEU A 203 -4.53 7.23 11.11
C LEU A 203 -5.25 6.04 11.71
N ARG A 204 -6.07 6.28 12.71
CA ARG A 204 -6.86 5.29 13.41
C ARG A 204 -8.34 5.60 13.29
N ASP A 205 -9.18 4.61 13.03
CA ASP A 205 -10.62 4.76 13.16
C ASP A 205 -10.98 4.99 14.63
N GLU A 206 -11.78 6.01 14.91
CA GLU A 206 -12.10 6.40 16.29
C GLU A 206 -13.01 5.41 17.01
N PHE A 207 -13.83 4.65 16.27
CA PHE A 207 -14.77 3.70 16.86
C PHE A 207 -14.22 2.29 16.99
N THR A 208 -13.56 1.80 15.94
CA THR A 208 -13.02 0.43 15.93
C THR A 208 -11.65 0.36 16.60
N GLU A 209 -10.98 1.50 16.77
CA GLU A 209 -9.59 1.61 17.24
C GLU A 209 -8.56 0.91 16.35
N GLU A 210 -8.94 0.49 15.16
CA GLU A 210 -8.05 -0.13 14.18
C GLU A 210 -7.24 0.92 13.44
N MET A 211 -5.99 0.59 13.17
CA MET A 211 -5.13 1.43 12.34
C MET A 211 -5.56 1.31 10.88
N VAL A 212 -6.09 2.41 10.33
CA VAL A 212 -6.44 2.52 8.91
C VAL A 212 -5.20 2.79 8.07
N ILE A 213 -4.33 3.66 8.58
CA ILE A 213 -3.00 3.92 8.00
C ILE A 213 -1.99 3.70 9.12
N PRO A 214 -1.25 2.57 9.10
CA PRO A 214 -0.22 2.29 10.09
C PRO A 214 0.98 3.22 9.93
N PHE A 215 1.80 3.33 10.97
CA PHE A 215 3.08 4.01 10.86
C PHE A 215 4.02 3.22 9.95
N ASP A 216 4.58 3.92 9.00
CA ASP A 216 5.54 3.39 8.04
C ASP A 216 6.73 4.35 7.93
N ASP A 217 7.94 3.83 7.85
CA ASP A 217 9.17 4.62 7.88
C ASP A 217 9.54 5.23 6.51
N GLU A 218 8.83 4.88 5.46
CA GLU A 218 8.97 5.47 4.13
C GLU A 218 7.77 6.36 3.78
N PHE A 219 6.54 5.86 3.94
CA PHE A 219 5.34 6.43 3.32
C PHE A 219 4.53 7.33 4.25
N THR A 220 4.74 7.28 5.55
CA THR A 220 4.03 8.13 6.51
C THR A 220 4.96 9.14 7.20
N LYS A 221 6.10 9.46 6.59
CA LYS A 221 6.99 10.49 7.09
C LYS A 221 6.29 11.84 7.19
N ILE A 222 6.59 12.56 8.25
CA ILE A 222 6.11 13.90 8.45
C ILE A 222 7.06 14.88 7.78
N SER A 223 6.53 15.67 6.87
CA SER A 223 7.24 16.78 6.23
C SER A 223 7.42 17.96 7.17
N CYS A 224 8.44 18.78 6.93
CA CYS A 224 8.66 20.01 7.64
C CYS A 224 9.01 21.15 6.68
N ASP A 225 8.40 22.32 6.87
CA ASP A 225 8.74 23.56 6.19
C ASP A 225 9.03 24.65 7.21
N SER A 226 9.29 25.88 6.76
CA SER A 226 9.57 27.03 7.64
C SER A 226 8.42 27.41 8.59
N LYS A 227 7.23 26.85 8.39
CA LYS A 227 6.03 27.11 9.23
C LYS A 227 5.81 26.02 10.27
N GLY A 228 6.45 24.85 10.12
CA GLY A 228 6.32 23.71 11.00
C GLY A 228 6.12 22.40 10.26
N SER A 229 5.88 21.36 11.02
CA SER A 229 5.66 20.02 10.51
C SER A 229 4.27 19.88 9.90
N TYR A 230 4.16 19.08 8.83
CA TYR A 230 2.91 18.82 8.14
C TYR A 230 2.92 17.46 7.45
N PHE A 231 1.76 16.97 7.09
CA PHE A 231 1.56 15.81 6.24
C PHE A 231 0.28 15.98 5.43
N ASP A 232 0.17 15.22 4.37
CA ASP A 232 -0.96 15.27 3.44
C ASP A 232 -1.71 13.94 3.46
N ILE A 233 -3.04 14.00 3.51
CA ILE A 233 -3.92 12.82 3.41
C ILE A 233 -4.77 12.95 2.16
N TYR A 234 -4.85 11.87 1.38
CA TYR A 234 -5.78 11.73 0.28
C TYR A 234 -7.12 11.20 0.82
N MET A 235 -8.13 12.05 0.79
CA MET A 235 -9.43 11.76 1.39
C MET A 235 -10.23 10.73 0.62
N ASP A 236 -9.93 10.56 -0.67
CA ASP A 236 -10.59 9.58 -1.55
C ASP A 236 -10.44 8.12 -1.07
N GLY A 237 -9.39 7.85 -0.30
CA GLY A 237 -9.15 6.52 0.29
C GLY A 237 -9.87 6.26 1.62
N LEU A 238 -10.51 7.27 2.19
CA LEU A 238 -11.16 7.16 3.50
C LEU A 238 -12.66 6.97 3.36
N GLN A 239 -13.24 6.16 4.25
CA GLN A 239 -14.68 5.95 4.27
C GLN A 239 -15.41 7.22 4.75
N PRO A 240 -16.41 7.71 4.02
CA PRO A 240 -17.20 8.85 4.47
C PRO A 240 -18.07 8.50 5.69
N GLU A 241 -18.48 9.53 6.42
CA GLU A 241 -19.27 9.45 7.66
C GLU A 241 -18.55 8.76 8.82
N ARG A 242 -17.20 8.65 8.75
CA ARG A 242 -16.36 8.10 9.80
C ARG A 242 -15.52 9.16 10.48
N TYR A 243 -15.19 8.90 11.74
CA TYR A 243 -14.27 9.71 12.54
C TYR A 243 -12.92 9.04 12.59
N TYR A 244 -11.90 9.83 12.36
CA TYR A 244 -10.51 9.37 12.32
C TYR A 244 -9.67 10.16 13.30
N ARG A 245 -8.76 9.48 14.00
CA ARG A 245 -7.80 10.06 14.93
C ARG A 245 -6.41 10.02 14.32
N VAL A 246 -5.75 11.17 14.31
CA VAL A 246 -4.34 11.27 13.91
C VAL A 246 -3.45 10.94 15.10
N LEU A 247 -2.52 10.04 14.88
CA LEU A 247 -1.45 9.68 15.79
C LEU A 247 -0.12 10.17 15.23
N VAL A 248 0.79 10.58 16.11
CA VAL A 248 2.15 10.98 15.72
C VAL A 248 3.15 10.11 16.47
N LYS A 249 4.00 9.40 15.72
CA LYS A 249 5.15 8.68 16.24
C LYS A 249 6.41 9.50 15.92
N SER A 250 7.25 9.77 16.90
CA SER A 250 8.49 10.51 16.70
C SER A 250 9.62 9.92 17.53
N VAL A 251 10.81 9.89 16.96
CA VAL A 251 12.05 9.53 17.68
C VAL A 251 12.70 10.82 18.15
N ILE A 252 12.61 11.07 19.43
CA ILE A 252 13.10 12.29 20.05
C ILE A 252 14.18 11.89 21.08
N ASP A 253 15.39 12.40 20.89
CA ASP A 253 16.54 12.11 21.77
C ASP A 253 16.75 10.58 21.99
N GLY A 254 16.60 9.80 20.89
CA GLY A 254 16.74 8.36 20.91
C GLY A 254 15.56 7.60 21.52
N THR A 255 14.51 8.28 21.96
CA THR A 255 13.31 7.67 22.53
C THR A 255 12.16 7.75 21.53
N THR A 256 11.52 6.61 21.26
CA THR A 256 10.31 6.57 20.43
C THR A 256 9.10 6.93 21.27
N ALA A 257 8.45 8.03 20.94
CA ALA A 257 7.21 8.47 21.57
C ALA A 257 6.05 8.39 20.56
N VAL A 258 4.93 7.82 20.99
CA VAL A 258 3.66 7.87 20.24
C VAL A 258 2.72 8.82 20.98
N ILE A 259 2.38 9.92 20.31
CA ILE A 259 1.55 10.98 20.87
C ILE A 259 0.14 10.78 20.32
N ASN A 260 -0.76 10.44 21.24
CA ASN A 260 -2.18 10.23 20.99
C ASN A 260 -2.95 11.34 21.72
N LYS A 261 -3.38 12.33 20.98
CA LYS A 261 -4.23 13.42 21.48
C LYS A 261 -5.58 13.42 20.75
N ASP A 262 -6.46 14.32 21.17
CA ASP A 262 -7.79 14.49 20.58
C ASP A 262 -7.73 15.18 19.18
N ASN A 263 -6.79 14.73 18.37
CA ASN A 263 -6.62 15.15 16.97
C ASN A 263 -7.59 14.37 16.08
N VAL A 264 -8.89 14.58 16.28
CA VAL A 264 -9.96 13.86 15.58
C VAL A 264 -10.58 14.72 14.50
N PHE A 265 -10.93 14.12 13.38
CA PHE A 265 -11.71 14.73 12.32
C PHE A 265 -12.70 13.73 11.73
N LYS A 266 -13.75 14.25 11.09
CA LYS A 266 -14.76 13.46 10.38
C LYS A 266 -14.57 13.62 8.88
N VAL A 267 -14.70 12.52 8.13
CA VAL A 267 -14.83 12.56 6.68
C VAL A 267 -16.32 12.60 6.35
N VAL A 268 -16.72 13.58 5.55
CA VAL A 268 -18.12 13.77 5.13
C VAL A 268 -18.22 13.57 3.63
N ARG A 269 -19.34 12.98 3.20
CA ARG A 269 -19.59 12.77 1.78
C ARG A 269 -19.69 14.11 1.06
N ASN A 270 -18.94 14.23 -0.02
CA ASN A 270 -19.08 15.37 -0.92
C ASN A 270 -20.39 15.19 -1.70
N GLY A 271 -21.38 16.06 -1.44
CA GLY A 271 -22.71 16.00 -2.04
C GLY A 271 -22.75 16.48 -3.48
#